data_8d71514d9c7c240ef5717df79aa8d415
#
_entry.id   8d71514d9c7c240ef5717df79aa8d415
#
_cell.length_a   1.000
_cell.length_b   1.000
_cell.length_c   1.000
_cell.angle_alpha   90.00
_cell.angle_beta   90.00
_cell.angle_gamma   90.00
#
_symmetry.space_group_name_H-M   'P 1'
#
loop_
_entity.id
_entity.type
_entity.pdbx_description
1 polymer ?
#
loop_
_entity_poly.entity_id
_entity_poly.type
_entity_poly.pdbx_seq_one_letter_code
_entity_poly.pdbx_strand_id
1 'polypeptide(L)'
;IEWLPNVKTECHGHNQKNCDFFILKGPLFEKRYLKKNGLSNSKSEMLVYNRFDRGFINDSIGNHQMINFSRYKKWSIHRYL
;
A
#
# COMPACT_ATOMS: atom_id res chain seq x y z
N ILE A 1 -11.45 1.03 4.27
CA ILE A 1 -11.46 1.20 2.80
C ILE A 1 -11.95 -0.07 2.13
N GLU A 2 -12.90 0.06 1.27
CA GLU A 2 -13.35 -1.00 0.38
C GLU A 2 -12.56 -0.94 -0.93
N TRP A 3 -11.98 -2.07 -1.30
CA TRP A 3 -11.23 -2.22 -2.53
C TRP A 3 -12.07 -3.01 -3.53
N LEU A 4 -12.58 -2.35 -4.55
CA LEU A 4 -13.35 -3.00 -5.60
C LEU A 4 -12.48 -3.97 -6.41
N PRO A 5 -13.07 -4.96 -7.09
CA PRO A 5 -12.30 -5.90 -7.90
C PRO A 5 -11.45 -5.20 -8.97
N ASN A 6 -10.23 -5.68 -9.15
CA ASN A 6 -9.29 -5.18 -10.16
C ASN A 6 -8.95 -3.69 -10.06
N VAL A 7 -9.06 -3.10 -8.87
CA VAL A 7 -8.72 -1.70 -8.63
C VAL A 7 -7.28 -1.57 -8.18
N LYS A 8 -6.59 -0.56 -8.66
CA LYS A 8 -5.31 -0.10 -8.11
C LYS A 8 -5.38 1.41 -7.88
N THR A 9 -4.76 1.86 -6.79
CA THR A 9 -4.61 3.29 -6.55
C THR A 9 -3.51 3.87 -7.42
N GLU A 10 -3.53 5.20 -7.59
CA GLU A 10 -2.38 5.88 -8.17
C GLU A 10 -1.18 5.78 -7.24
N CYS A 11 0.02 5.84 -7.81
CA CYS A 11 1.23 5.93 -7.03
C CYS A 11 1.25 7.27 -6.30
N HIS A 12 1.37 7.25 -4.97
CA HIS A 12 1.28 8.47 -4.17
C HIS A 12 2.16 8.39 -2.94
N GLY A 13 2.51 9.57 -2.43
CA GLY A 13 3.15 9.73 -1.13
C GLY A 13 2.11 10.02 -0.05
N HIS A 14 2.56 10.18 1.18
CA HIS A 14 1.70 10.38 2.34
C HIS A 14 1.82 11.77 2.97
N ASN A 15 2.34 12.74 2.22
CA ASN A 15 2.43 14.14 2.66
C ASN A 15 3.08 14.26 4.05
N GLN A 16 4.21 13.56 4.24
CA GLN A 16 4.99 13.48 5.49
C GLN A 16 4.25 12.82 6.66
N LYS A 17 3.12 12.20 6.42
CA LYS A 17 2.40 11.44 7.44
C LYS A 17 2.79 9.98 7.40
N ASN A 18 2.76 9.36 8.59
CA ASN A 18 2.86 7.91 8.69
C ASN A 18 1.51 7.28 8.38
N CYS A 19 1.52 6.16 7.72
CA CYS A 19 0.31 5.39 7.44
C CYS A 19 0.49 3.95 7.91
N ASP A 20 -0.33 3.55 8.87
CA ASP A 20 -0.51 2.15 9.26
C ASP A 20 -1.74 1.60 8.55
N PHE A 21 -1.70 0.34 8.18
CA PHE A 21 -2.90 -0.31 7.67
C PHE A 21 -3.03 -1.75 8.13
N PHE A 22 -4.26 -2.22 8.19
CA PHE A 22 -4.62 -3.55 8.67
C PHE A 22 -5.61 -4.17 7.69
N ILE A 23 -5.37 -5.41 7.31
CA ILE A 23 -6.16 -6.09 6.30
C ILE A 23 -7.27 -6.90 6.97
N LEU A 24 -8.52 -6.56 6.67
CA LEU A 24 -9.70 -7.29 7.15
C LEU A 24 -10.09 -8.41 6.19
N LYS A 25 -9.95 -8.21 4.91
CA LYS A 25 -10.20 -9.19 3.86
C LYS A 25 -9.18 -9.00 2.75
N GLY A 26 -8.28 -9.96 2.61
CA GLY A 26 -7.23 -9.95 1.60
C GLY A 26 -7.35 -11.13 0.64
N PRO A 27 -6.30 -11.42 -0.11
CA PRO A 27 -5.06 -10.65 -0.12
C PRO A 27 -5.17 -9.32 -0.84
N LEU A 28 -4.39 -8.36 -0.39
CA LEU A 28 -4.11 -7.11 -1.10
C LEU A 28 -2.63 -7.05 -1.41
N PHE A 29 -2.28 -6.38 -2.50
CA PHE A 29 -0.91 -6.22 -2.93
C PHE A 29 -0.51 -4.76 -2.82
N GLU A 30 0.76 -4.54 -2.51
CA GLU A 30 1.33 -3.20 -2.45
C GLU A 30 2.58 -3.17 -3.32
N LYS A 31 2.63 -2.24 -4.26
CA LYS A 31 3.83 -1.94 -5.01
C LYS A 31 4.47 -0.70 -4.41
N ARG A 32 5.69 -0.84 -3.92
CA ARG A 32 6.48 0.24 -3.33
C ARG A 32 7.56 0.69 -4.28
N TYR A 33 7.66 2.00 -4.46
CA TYR A 33 8.73 2.64 -5.22
C TYR A 33 9.69 3.25 -4.19
N LEU A 34 10.77 2.52 -3.92
CA LEU A 34 11.66 2.83 -2.81
C LEU A 34 12.49 4.09 -3.10
N LYS A 35 12.75 4.87 -2.05
CA LYS A 35 13.66 6.00 -2.09
C LYS A 35 15.02 5.58 -1.53
N LYS A 36 16.09 6.02 -2.17
CA LYS A 36 17.46 5.85 -1.70
C LYS A 36 18.08 7.23 -1.53
N ASN A 37 18.58 7.53 -0.32
CA ASN A 37 19.18 8.85 -0.01
C ASN A 37 18.24 10.02 -0.33
N GLY A 38 16.93 9.85 -0.09
CA GLY A 38 15.94 10.87 -0.34
C GLY A 38 15.55 11.05 -1.81
N LEU A 39 16.17 10.32 -2.72
CA LEU A 39 15.86 10.37 -4.15
C LEU A 39 14.97 9.20 -4.54
N SER A 40 14.05 9.46 -5.46
CA SER A 40 13.25 8.40 -6.06
C SER A 40 14.15 7.40 -6.77
N ASN A 41 13.93 6.13 -6.48
CA ASN A 41 14.66 5.04 -7.12
C ASN A 41 13.76 4.37 -8.14
N SER A 42 14.33 3.89 -9.24
CA SER A 42 13.62 3.09 -10.22
C SER A 42 13.26 1.69 -9.71
N LYS A 43 13.85 1.26 -8.59
CA LYS A 43 13.54 -0.03 -7.98
C LYS A 43 12.18 -0.01 -7.30
N SER A 44 11.42 -1.06 -7.52
CA SER A 44 10.16 -1.29 -6.83
C SER A 44 10.16 -2.68 -6.23
N GLU A 45 9.34 -2.87 -5.22
CA GLU A 45 9.08 -4.18 -4.66
C GLU A 45 7.58 -4.42 -4.53
N MET A 46 7.19 -5.67 -4.61
CA MET A 46 5.79 -6.08 -4.46
C MET A 46 5.65 -6.84 -3.16
N LEU A 47 4.73 -6.37 -2.32
CA LEU A 47 4.38 -7.02 -1.06
C LEU A 47 2.97 -7.56 -1.15
N VAL A 48 2.73 -8.67 -0.44
CA VAL A 48 1.40 -9.24 -0.33
C VAL A 48 0.96 -9.22 1.13
N TYR A 49 -0.28 -8.80 1.35
CA TYR A 49 -0.89 -8.74 2.68
C TYR A 49 -2.12 -9.64 2.70
N ASN A 50 -2.08 -10.64 3.55
CA ASN A 50 -3.20 -11.54 3.78
C ASN A 50 -4.11 -10.99 4.90
N ARG A 51 -5.22 -11.66 5.14
CA ARG A 51 -6.14 -11.28 6.21
C ARG A 51 -5.39 -11.17 7.54
N PHE A 52 -5.63 -10.07 8.26
CA PHE A 52 -5.02 -9.72 9.55
C PHE A 52 -3.55 -9.32 9.51
N ASP A 53 -2.96 -9.22 8.32
CA ASP A 53 -1.63 -8.64 8.19
C ASP A 53 -1.68 -7.13 8.38
N ARG A 54 -0.55 -6.57 8.81
CA ARG A 54 -0.34 -5.13 9.00
C ARG A 54 0.73 -4.63 8.06
N GLY A 55 0.57 -3.39 7.63
CA GLY A 55 1.57 -2.71 6.85
C GLY A 55 1.81 -1.30 7.38
N PHE A 56 2.94 -0.75 6.97
CA PHE A 56 3.36 0.61 7.34
C PHE A 56 4.11 1.25 6.19
N ILE A 57 3.81 2.51 5.94
CA ILE A 57 4.56 3.30 4.96
C ILE A 57 4.58 4.78 5.35
N ASN A 58 5.63 5.47 4.93
CA ASN A 58 5.74 6.91 5.00
C ASN A 58 6.59 7.41 3.82
N ASP A 59 6.74 8.73 3.69
CA ASP A 59 7.45 9.32 2.56
C ASP A 59 8.95 9.02 2.56
N SER A 60 9.54 8.71 3.72
CA SER A 60 10.96 8.33 3.77
C SER A 60 11.20 6.93 3.22
N ILE A 61 10.21 6.06 3.28
CA ILE A 61 10.26 4.72 2.66
C ILE A 61 10.07 4.84 1.15
N GLY A 62 9.08 5.60 0.72
CA GLY A 62 8.80 5.81 -0.69
C GLY A 62 7.31 6.03 -0.98
N ASN A 63 6.99 6.02 -2.25
CA ASN A 63 5.62 6.07 -2.74
C ASN A 63 5.09 4.65 -2.94
N HIS A 64 3.77 4.50 -2.95
CA HIS A 64 3.18 3.19 -3.14
C HIS A 64 1.88 3.20 -3.91
N GLN A 65 1.49 2.02 -4.38
CA GLN A 65 0.17 1.71 -4.92
C GLN A 65 -0.38 0.50 -4.20
N MET A 66 -1.65 0.55 -3.83
CA MET A 66 -2.37 -0.63 -3.33
C MET A 66 -3.19 -1.23 -4.46
N ILE A 67 -3.20 -2.55 -4.57
CA ILE A 67 -3.80 -3.24 -5.71
C ILE A 67 -4.65 -4.41 -5.23
N ASN A 68 -5.88 -4.48 -5.73
CA ASN A 68 -6.72 -5.66 -5.61
C ASN A 68 -6.76 -6.37 -6.96
N PHE A 69 -5.99 -7.45 -7.12
CA PHE A 69 -5.95 -8.24 -8.35
C PHE A 69 -7.11 -9.22 -8.49
N SER A 70 -7.97 -9.34 -7.48
CA SER A 70 -8.99 -10.38 -7.45
C SER A 70 -10.32 -9.91 -8.05
N ARG A 71 -11.24 -10.87 -8.25
CA ARG A 71 -12.62 -10.62 -8.65
C ARG A 71 -13.51 -10.20 -7.50
N TYR A 72 -12.99 -10.24 -6.27
CA TYR A 72 -13.76 -10.01 -5.05
C TYR A 72 -13.36 -8.72 -4.39
N LYS A 73 -14.31 -8.10 -3.70
CA LYS A 73 -14.05 -6.93 -2.86
C LYS A 73 -13.12 -7.32 -1.71
N LYS A 74 -12.23 -6.42 -1.36
CA LYS A 74 -11.30 -6.54 -0.23
C LYS A 74 -11.49 -5.37 0.70
N TRP A 75 -11.02 -5.50 1.95
CA TRP A 75 -11.22 -4.49 2.98
C TRP A 75 -9.95 -4.27 3.79
N SER A 76 -9.66 -3.00 4.06
CA SER A 76 -8.56 -2.61 4.94
C SER A 76 -8.94 -1.40 5.77
N ILE A 77 -8.26 -1.25 6.92
CA ILE A 77 -8.35 -0.07 7.77
C ILE A 77 -7.01 0.65 7.69
N HIS A 78 -7.04 1.95 7.45
CA HIS A 78 -5.85 2.79 7.35
C HIS A 78 -5.89 3.86 8.42
N ARG A 79 -4.74 4.12 9.05
CA ARG A 79 -4.58 5.16 10.06
C ARG A 79 -3.42 6.06 9.65
N TYR A 80 -3.71 7.35 9.58
CA TYR A 80 -2.73 8.37 9.24
C TYR A 80 -2.34 9.13 10.51
N LEU A 81 -1.06 9.15 10.81
CA LEU A 81 -0.52 9.75 12.04
C LEU A 81 0.33 10.98 11.76
#